data_01e352687eed815523b0c692ff7d503a
#
_entry.id   01e352687eed815523b0c692ff7d503a
#
_cell.length_a   1.000
_cell.length_b   1.000
_cell.length_c   1.000
_cell.angle_alpha   90.00
_cell.angle_beta   90.00
_cell.angle_gamma   90.00
#
_symmetry.space_group_name_H-M   'P 1'
#
loop_
_entity.id
_entity.type
_entity.pdbx_description
1 polymer ?
#
loop_
_entity_poly.entity_id
_entity_poly.type
_entity_poly.pdbx_seq_one_letter_code
_entity_poly.pdbx_strand_id
1 'polypeptide(L)'
;MPNNLIESYNTFKKAFLKLKEFVETDNGSEKDRGAIINAYQYTFELLWKTLQRYMQQLEMLDEQGPGSVIRTAFQYKIIDNGSTYMSMLKDRNLITHTYKEDVAEEIHRRIKEEYVGELENFIEQFDNKISKNKEEN
;
A
#
# COMPACT_ATOMS: atom_id res chain seq x y z
N MET A 1 -9.77 11.55 -20.53
CA MET A 1 -8.45 10.91 -20.48
C MET A 1 -8.44 9.81 -19.45
N PRO A 2 -7.99 8.61 -19.80
CA PRO A 2 -7.79 7.61 -18.76
C PRO A 2 -6.75 8.11 -17.77
N ASN A 3 -6.96 7.83 -16.50
CA ASN A 3 -6.07 8.30 -15.45
C ASN A 3 -4.96 7.30 -15.08
N ASN A 4 -4.70 6.35 -15.96
CA ASN A 4 -3.65 5.36 -15.83
C ASN A 4 -3.79 4.45 -14.59
N LEU A 5 -5.04 4.17 -14.21
CA LEU A 5 -5.31 3.28 -13.06
C LEU A 5 -4.66 1.91 -13.24
N ILE A 6 -4.81 1.29 -14.40
CA ILE A 6 -4.28 -0.05 -14.67
C ILE A 6 -2.75 -0.06 -14.58
N GLU A 7 -2.11 0.94 -15.17
CA GLU A 7 -0.66 1.08 -15.11
C GLU A 7 -0.18 1.27 -13.66
N SER A 8 -0.86 2.15 -12.91
CA SER A 8 -0.54 2.39 -11.51
C SER A 8 -0.67 1.11 -10.68
N TYR A 9 -1.74 0.37 -10.88
CA TYR A 9 -1.99 -0.87 -10.18
C TYR A 9 -0.93 -1.93 -10.51
N ASN A 10 -0.58 -2.06 -11.79
CA ASN A 10 0.45 -3.01 -12.20
C ASN A 10 1.81 -2.66 -11.59
N THR A 11 2.14 -1.38 -11.52
CA THR A 11 3.38 -0.92 -10.88
C THR A 11 3.36 -1.22 -9.38
N PHE A 12 2.22 -1.00 -8.74
CA PHE A 12 2.04 -1.35 -7.33
C PHE A 12 2.27 -2.85 -7.09
N LYS A 13 1.68 -3.70 -7.93
CA LYS A 13 1.82 -5.16 -7.77
C LYS A 13 3.28 -5.61 -7.91
N LYS A 14 4.02 -5.01 -8.85
CA LYS A 14 5.44 -5.31 -9.00
C LYS A 14 6.25 -4.89 -7.77
N ALA A 15 5.94 -3.70 -7.23
CA ALA A 15 6.59 -3.22 -6.02
C ALA A 15 6.29 -4.14 -4.85
N PHE A 16 5.05 -4.59 -4.72
CA PHE A 16 4.65 -5.51 -3.66
C PHE A 16 5.39 -6.84 -3.76
N LEU A 17 5.53 -7.40 -4.97
CA LEU A 17 6.24 -8.66 -5.14
C LEU A 17 7.70 -8.54 -4.72
N LYS A 18 8.32 -7.41 -4.98
CA LYS A 18 9.69 -7.15 -4.54
C LYS A 18 9.78 -7.06 -3.01
N LEU A 19 8.84 -6.36 -2.40
CA LEU A 19 8.75 -6.27 -0.94
C LEU A 19 8.60 -7.66 -0.33
N LYS A 20 7.69 -8.47 -0.88
CA LYS A 20 7.44 -9.83 -0.41
C LYS A 20 8.71 -10.69 -0.51
N GLU A 21 9.41 -10.60 -1.63
CA GLU A 21 10.67 -11.31 -1.84
C GLU A 21 11.69 -10.92 -0.77
N PHE A 22 11.84 -9.63 -0.49
CA PHE A 22 12.78 -9.15 0.52
C PHE A 22 12.41 -9.67 1.91
N VAL A 23 11.12 -9.72 2.23
CA VAL A 23 10.65 -10.27 3.50
C VAL A 23 10.93 -11.76 3.61
N GLU A 24 10.70 -12.51 2.53
CA GLU A 24 10.95 -13.95 2.50
C GLU A 24 12.42 -14.32 2.63
N THR A 25 13.32 -13.45 2.15
CA THR A 25 14.76 -13.70 2.20
C THR A 25 15.47 -12.91 3.30
N ASP A 26 14.71 -12.31 4.20
CA ASP A 26 15.24 -11.50 5.30
C ASP A 26 16.09 -12.35 6.25
N ASN A 27 17.34 -11.95 6.45
CA ASN A 27 18.23 -12.64 7.37
C ASN A 27 18.39 -11.94 8.72
N GLY A 28 17.58 -10.93 8.98
CA GLY A 28 17.60 -10.17 10.24
C GLY A 28 18.70 -9.12 10.32
N SER A 29 19.47 -8.93 9.24
CA SER A 29 20.54 -7.93 9.23
C SER A 29 19.95 -6.50 9.12
N GLU A 30 20.76 -5.53 9.56
CA GLU A 30 20.42 -4.12 9.40
C GLU A 30 20.25 -3.76 7.92
N LYS A 31 21.06 -4.34 7.07
CA LYS A 31 20.98 -4.13 5.62
C LYS A 31 19.63 -4.61 5.06
N ASP A 32 19.21 -5.81 5.44
CA ASP A 32 17.94 -6.37 4.99
C ASP A 32 16.77 -5.57 5.53
N ARG A 33 16.85 -5.15 6.79
CA ARG A 33 15.83 -4.30 7.39
C ARG A 33 15.66 -2.99 6.62
N GLY A 34 16.77 -2.35 6.27
CA GLY A 34 16.74 -1.11 5.49
C GLY A 34 16.13 -1.31 4.11
N ALA A 35 16.48 -2.41 3.45
CA ALA A 35 15.92 -2.72 2.14
C ALA A 35 14.41 -2.95 2.20
N ILE A 36 13.94 -3.65 3.23
CA ILE A 36 12.50 -3.91 3.44
C ILE A 36 11.75 -2.61 3.70
N ILE A 37 12.28 -1.74 4.55
CA ILE A 37 11.63 -0.46 4.86
C ILE A 37 11.55 0.42 3.61
N ASN A 38 12.62 0.49 2.81
CA ASN A 38 12.59 1.26 1.56
C ASN A 38 11.57 0.70 0.56
N ALA A 39 11.55 -0.62 0.40
CA ALA A 39 10.59 -1.28 -0.50
C ALA A 39 9.15 -1.02 -0.02
N TYR A 40 8.93 -1.04 1.28
CA TYR A 40 7.64 -0.76 1.87
C TYR A 40 7.18 0.67 1.56
N GLN A 41 8.04 1.66 1.75
CA GLN A 41 7.70 3.06 1.48
C GLN A 41 7.26 3.25 0.03
N TYR A 42 8.01 2.68 -0.90
CA TYR A 42 7.69 2.77 -2.32
C TYR A 42 6.35 2.07 -2.63
N THR A 43 6.16 0.88 -2.08
CA THR A 43 4.92 0.11 -2.27
C THR A 43 3.72 0.89 -1.73
N PHE A 44 3.84 1.47 -0.55
CA PHE A 44 2.75 2.23 0.05
C PHE A 44 2.39 3.48 -0.77
N GLU A 45 3.38 4.19 -1.30
CA GLU A 45 3.11 5.34 -2.17
C GLU A 45 2.28 4.94 -3.39
N LEU A 46 2.63 3.81 -3.99
CA LEU A 46 1.88 3.30 -5.15
C LEU A 46 0.49 2.81 -4.76
N LEU A 47 0.34 2.27 -3.57
CA LEU A 47 -0.96 1.82 -3.07
C LEU A 47 -1.97 2.96 -2.99
N TRP A 48 -1.62 4.03 -2.25
CA TRP A 48 -2.61 5.08 -2.05
C TRP A 48 -2.87 5.87 -3.34
N LYS A 49 -1.88 5.99 -4.21
CA LYS A 49 -2.10 6.62 -5.52
C LYS A 49 -3.00 5.78 -6.40
N THR A 50 -2.88 4.47 -6.34
CA THR A 50 -3.78 3.55 -7.06
C THR A 50 -5.21 3.70 -6.55
N LEU A 51 -5.39 3.72 -5.23
CA LEU A 51 -6.70 3.94 -4.63
C LEU A 51 -7.29 5.28 -5.05
N GLN A 52 -6.48 6.33 -5.06
CA GLN A 52 -6.90 7.66 -5.48
C GLN A 52 -7.43 7.63 -6.92
N ARG A 53 -6.68 7.01 -7.83
CA ARG A 53 -7.08 6.93 -9.24
C ARG A 53 -8.34 6.11 -9.43
N TYR A 54 -8.47 5.02 -8.68
CA TYR A 54 -9.68 4.20 -8.72
C TYR A 54 -10.91 5.01 -8.31
N MET A 55 -10.83 5.73 -7.20
CA MET A 55 -11.93 6.53 -6.72
C MET A 55 -12.23 7.75 -7.60
N GLN A 56 -11.21 8.32 -8.22
CA GLN A 56 -11.40 9.40 -9.19
C GLN A 56 -12.19 8.93 -10.41
N GLN A 57 -11.90 7.73 -10.90
CA GLN A 57 -12.66 7.15 -12.01
C GLN A 57 -14.13 6.94 -11.66
N LEU A 58 -14.41 6.67 -10.39
CA LEU A 58 -15.78 6.48 -9.91
C LEU A 58 -16.42 7.79 -9.44
N GLU A 59 -15.73 8.91 -9.61
CA GLU A 59 -16.19 10.23 -9.21
C GLU A 59 -16.52 10.35 -7.72
N MET A 60 -15.83 9.56 -6.90
CA MET A 60 -16.01 9.49 -5.45
C MET A 60 -15.12 10.43 -4.67
N LEU A 61 -14.07 10.96 -5.31
CA LEU A 61 -13.00 11.62 -4.59
C LEU A 61 -12.47 12.80 -5.37
N ASP A 62 -12.34 13.94 -4.71
CA ASP A 62 -11.59 15.07 -5.19
C ASP A 62 -10.11 14.85 -4.90
N GLU A 63 -9.26 15.77 -5.30
CA GLU A 63 -7.84 15.69 -5.05
C GLU A 63 -7.54 15.73 -3.56
N GLN A 64 -6.89 14.67 -3.04
CA GLN A 64 -6.62 14.53 -1.60
C GLN A 64 -5.28 13.84 -1.38
N GLY A 65 -4.75 13.99 -0.16
CA GLY A 65 -3.55 13.30 0.26
C GLY A 65 -3.84 11.87 0.75
N PRO A 66 -2.79 11.15 1.16
CA PRO A 66 -2.94 9.72 1.49
C PRO A 66 -3.92 9.44 2.63
N GLY A 67 -3.95 10.28 3.67
CA GLY A 67 -4.86 10.05 4.79
C GLY A 67 -6.33 10.15 4.39
N SER A 68 -6.67 11.16 3.60
CA SER A 68 -8.02 11.34 3.10
C SER A 68 -8.43 10.22 2.16
N VAL A 69 -7.51 9.81 1.27
CA VAL A 69 -7.75 8.71 0.33
C VAL A 69 -8.04 7.42 1.08
N ILE A 70 -7.26 7.10 2.10
CA ILE A 70 -7.46 5.87 2.89
C ILE A 70 -8.80 5.90 3.62
N ARG A 71 -9.13 7.03 4.26
CA ARG A 71 -10.40 7.16 4.98
C ARG A 71 -11.59 6.99 4.03
N THR A 72 -11.53 7.60 2.86
CA THR A 72 -12.60 7.51 1.86
C THR A 72 -12.70 6.07 1.34
N ALA A 73 -11.57 5.42 1.06
CA ALA A 73 -11.57 4.04 0.60
C ALA A 73 -12.21 3.09 1.62
N PHE A 74 -11.96 3.32 2.90
CA PHE A 74 -12.57 2.54 3.96
C PHE A 74 -14.08 2.83 4.06
N GLN A 75 -14.46 4.09 3.97
CA GLN A 75 -15.86 4.51 4.03
C GLN A 75 -16.70 3.83 2.93
N TYR A 76 -16.16 3.72 1.74
CA TYR A 76 -16.86 3.09 0.61
C TYR A 76 -16.55 1.60 0.47
N LYS A 77 -15.93 1.00 1.47
CA LYS A 77 -15.64 -0.43 1.54
C LYS A 77 -14.77 -0.95 0.40
N ILE A 78 -13.93 -0.08 -0.12
CA ILE A 78 -12.91 -0.47 -1.11
C ILE A 78 -11.80 -1.23 -0.41
N ILE A 79 -11.51 -0.85 0.84
CA ILE A 79 -10.61 -1.59 1.73
C ILE A 79 -11.38 -1.96 3.01
N ASP A 80 -11.02 -3.10 3.62
CA ASP A 80 -11.74 -3.63 4.78
C ASP A 80 -11.13 -3.22 6.11
N ASN A 81 -9.82 -3.27 6.24
CA ASN A 81 -9.12 -3.07 7.51
C ASN A 81 -8.55 -1.65 7.59
N GLY A 82 -9.44 -0.66 7.67
CA GLY A 82 -9.03 0.75 7.66
C GLY A 82 -7.98 1.08 8.72
N SER A 83 -8.08 0.50 9.92
CA SER A 83 -7.09 0.74 10.97
C SER A 83 -5.69 0.26 10.59
N THR A 84 -5.59 -0.87 9.87
CA THR A 84 -4.30 -1.37 9.39
C THR A 84 -3.69 -0.41 8.38
N TYR A 85 -4.50 0.11 7.45
CA TYR A 85 -4.01 1.07 6.45
C TYR A 85 -3.62 2.40 7.07
N MET A 86 -4.33 2.85 8.11
CA MET A 86 -3.94 4.04 8.84
C MET A 86 -2.63 3.83 9.61
N SER A 87 -2.42 2.61 10.12
CA SER A 87 -1.15 2.23 10.74
C SER A 87 -0.01 2.26 9.72
N MET A 88 -0.26 1.77 8.51
CA MET A 88 0.72 1.84 7.41
C MET A 88 1.12 3.29 7.12
N LEU A 89 0.14 4.19 7.07
CA LEU A 89 0.40 5.61 6.83
C LEU A 89 1.21 6.22 7.97
N LYS A 90 0.86 5.90 9.19
CA LYS A 90 1.59 6.38 10.38
C LYS A 90 3.05 5.95 10.32
N ASP A 91 3.29 4.69 9.99
CA ASP A 91 4.65 4.15 9.91
C ASP A 91 5.43 4.79 8.77
N ARG A 92 4.80 4.99 7.62
CA ARG A 92 5.43 5.70 6.51
C ARG A 92 5.85 7.11 6.93
N ASN A 93 5.00 7.81 7.67
CA ASN A 93 5.30 9.16 8.15
C ASN A 93 6.43 9.16 9.18
N LEU A 94 6.48 8.16 10.06
CA LEU A 94 7.56 8.03 11.04
C LEU A 94 8.91 7.82 10.36
N ILE A 95 8.96 6.97 9.34
CA ILE A 95 10.19 6.71 8.59
C ILE A 95 10.70 8.00 7.94
N THR A 96 9.79 8.80 7.39
CA THR A 96 10.14 10.03 6.68
C THR A 96 10.73 11.09 7.61
N HIS A 97 10.22 11.17 8.85
CA HIS A 97 10.56 12.26 9.77
C HIS A 97 11.60 11.91 10.82
N THR A 98 11.70 10.64 11.22
CA THR A 98 12.58 10.27 12.32
C THR A 98 13.09 8.85 12.12
N TYR A 99 14.39 8.69 11.90
CA TYR A 99 14.98 7.38 11.77
C TYR A 99 15.66 7.00 13.09
N LYS A 100 14.92 6.34 13.98
CA LYS A 100 15.44 5.75 15.20
C LYS A 100 15.44 4.24 15.04
N GLU A 101 16.47 3.59 15.55
CA GLU A 101 16.64 2.15 15.37
C GLU A 101 15.50 1.32 15.97
N ASP A 102 15.05 1.68 17.15
CA ASP A 102 13.94 0.98 17.81
C ASP A 102 12.63 1.14 17.04
N VAL A 103 12.39 2.32 16.47
CA VAL A 103 11.22 2.57 15.62
C VAL A 103 11.33 1.74 14.34
N ALA A 104 12.51 1.71 13.73
CA ALA A 104 12.74 0.93 12.51
C ALA A 104 12.52 -0.56 12.76
N GLU A 105 12.95 -1.09 13.90
CA GLU A 105 12.73 -2.49 14.24
C GLU A 105 11.24 -2.81 14.39
N GLU A 106 10.47 -1.93 15.02
CA GLU A 106 9.03 -2.11 15.17
C GLU A 106 8.30 -2.07 13.82
N ILE A 107 8.68 -1.12 12.97
CA ILE A 107 8.07 -1.01 11.64
C ILE A 107 8.43 -2.26 10.81
N HIS A 108 9.67 -2.70 10.87
CA HIS A 108 10.12 -3.92 10.19
C HIS A 108 9.27 -5.12 10.62
N ARG A 109 9.03 -5.27 11.91
CA ARG A 109 8.18 -6.34 12.45
C ARG A 109 6.75 -6.24 11.91
N ARG A 110 6.16 -5.05 11.92
CA ARG A 110 4.80 -4.87 11.42
C ARG A 110 4.68 -5.14 9.93
N ILE A 111 5.68 -4.75 9.16
CA ILE A 111 5.69 -5.06 7.71
C ILE A 111 5.61 -6.57 7.51
N LYS A 112 6.44 -7.32 8.23
CA LYS A 112 6.52 -8.77 8.08
C LYS A 112 5.27 -9.48 8.59
N GLU A 113 4.77 -9.07 9.75
CA GLU A 113 3.69 -9.78 10.44
C GLU A 113 2.30 -9.33 10.04
N GLU A 114 2.14 -8.07 9.63
CA GLU A 114 0.82 -7.51 9.40
C GLU A 114 0.62 -6.97 7.98
N TYR A 115 1.56 -6.16 7.49
CA TYR A 115 1.31 -5.38 6.27
C TYR A 115 1.40 -6.21 4.99
N VAL A 116 2.36 -7.12 4.90
CA VAL A 116 2.50 -7.97 3.70
C VAL A 116 1.24 -8.81 3.50
N GLY A 117 0.71 -9.41 4.57
CA GLY A 117 -0.52 -10.19 4.50
C GLY A 117 -1.73 -9.36 4.09
N GLU A 118 -1.84 -8.14 4.64
CA GLU A 118 -2.95 -7.26 4.30
C GLU A 118 -2.87 -6.80 2.83
N LEU A 119 -1.67 -6.48 2.35
CA LEU A 119 -1.49 -6.07 0.96
C LEU A 119 -1.78 -7.21 -0.02
N GLU A 120 -1.43 -8.43 0.36
CA GLU A 120 -1.76 -9.62 -0.41
C GLU A 120 -3.27 -9.79 -0.53
N ASN A 121 -3.99 -9.64 0.58
CA ASN A 121 -5.44 -9.68 0.61
C ASN A 121 -6.05 -8.55 -0.24
N PHE A 122 -5.48 -7.35 -0.16
CA PHE A 122 -5.91 -6.23 -0.97
C PHE A 122 -5.83 -6.56 -2.46
N ILE A 123 -4.72 -7.14 -2.90
CA ILE A 123 -4.53 -7.49 -4.31
C ILE A 123 -5.59 -8.50 -4.77
N GLU A 124 -5.88 -9.52 -3.99
CA GLU A 124 -6.91 -10.51 -4.33
C GLU A 124 -8.27 -9.83 -4.54
N GLN A 125 -8.64 -8.95 -3.64
CA GLN A 125 -9.94 -8.26 -3.74
C GLN A 125 -9.96 -7.22 -4.84
N PHE A 126 -8.87 -6.48 -5.00
CA PHE A 126 -8.81 -5.40 -5.98
C PHE A 126 -8.73 -5.92 -7.41
N ASP A 127 -8.09 -7.07 -7.63
CA ASP A 127 -8.10 -7.75 -8.93
C ASP A 127 -9.53 -7.99 -9.39
N ASN A 128 -10.40 -8.44 -8.48
CA ASN A 128 -11.81 -8.66 -8.79
C ASN A 128 -12.53 -7.37 -9.15
N LYS A 129 -12.27 -6.29 -8.41
CA LYS A 129 -12.90 -4.99 -8.69
C LYS A 129 -12.46 -4.42 -10.04
N ILE A 130 -11.21 -4.56 -10.39
CA ILE A 130 -10.67 -4.09 -11.68
C ILE A 130 -11.27 -4.91 -12.84
N SER A 131 -11.36 -6.23 -12.66
CA SER A 131 -11.96 -7.12 -13.68
C SER A 131 -13.42 -6.79 -13.94
N LYS A 132 -14.20 -6.53 -12.88
CA LYS A 132 -15.60 -6.15 -13.00
C LYS A 132 -15.78 -4.84 -13.77
N ASN A 133 -14.93 -3.85 -13.48
CA ASN A 133 -14.98 -2.57 -14.18
C ASN A 133 -14.70 -2.73 -15.68
N LYS A 134 -13.81 -3.65 -16.05
CA LYS A 134 -13.51 -3.93 -17.45
C LYS A 134 -14.70 -4.61 -18.15
N GLU A 135 -15.40 -5.48 -17.45
CA GLU A 135 -16.56 -6.21 -18.02
C GLU A 135 -17.77 -5.29 -18.21
N GLU A 136 -17.93 -4.29 -17.37
CA GLU A 136 -19.03 -3.35 -17.42
C GLU A 136 -18.84 -2.28 -18.49
N ASN A 137 -17.64 -2.13 -18.99
CA ASN A 137 -17.31 -1.20 -20.08
C ASN A 137 -17.14 -1.95 -21.39
#